data_0a2548df5b595e30172307d1988e4d3d
#
_entry.id   0a2548df5b595e30172307d1988e4d3d
#
_cell.length_a   1.000
_cell.length_b   1.000
_cell.length_c   1.000
_cell.angle_alpha   90.00
_cell.angle_beta   90.00
_cell.angle_gamma   90.00
#
_symmetry.space_group_name_H-M   'P 1'
#
loop_
_entity.id
_entity.type
_entity.pdbx_description
1 polymer ?
#
loop_
_entity_poly.entity_id
_entity_poly.type
_entity_poly.pdbx_seq_one_letter_code
_entity_poly.pdbx_strand_id
1 'polypeptide(L)'
;ALACSFAQGHEGGGLPESFNEPMPLYEKALGDFTRPISSSNKEAQAYFDQGFQMMYAFATRDATRSFREAQKRDPECAICFWAEAWSWGSYLNGPMSKDNAPHAYAAIQKALELALEHAEEHERALIEAMAVRYVEDFDPEKRREQDEPYAEAMKKVYERYPDDMDAGTLYAE
;
A
#
# COMPACT_ATOMS: atom_id res chain seq x y z
N ALA A 1 -12.15 19.08 -34.36
CA ALA A 1 -11.84 17.71 -33.92
C ALA A 1 -10.52 17.75 -33.14
N LEU A 2 -10.59 17.82 -31.81
CA LEU A 2 -9.41 17.63 -30.96
C LEU A 2 -9.22 16.12 -30.76
N ALA A 3 -8.16 15.60 -31.32
CA ALA A 3 -7.68 14.26 -31.04
C ALA A 3 -7.00 14.28 -29.66
N CYS A 4 -7.63 13.65 -28.66
CA CYS A 4 -6.93 13.26 -27.44
C CYS A 4 -5.95 12.14 -27.81
N SER A 5 -4.68 12.49 -27.84
CA SER A 5 -3.58 11.53 -27.98
C SER A 5 -3.41 10.81 -26.65
N PHE A 6 -3.96 9.61 -26.54
CA PHE A 6 -3.54 8.64 -25.55
C PHE A 6 -2.32 7.90 -26.14
N ALA A 7 -1.15 8.40 -25.88
CA ALA A 7 0.10 7.68 -26.01
C ALA A 7 0.74 7.73 -24.62
N GLN A 8 1.13 6.61 -24.00
CA GLN A 8 2.35 5.95 -24.36
C GLN A 8 2.52 4.69 -23.52
N GLY A 9 2.91 3.63 -24.20
CA GLY A 9 3.45 2.44 -23.58
C GLY A 9 4.65 2.79 -22.70
N HIS A 10 4.61 2.33 -21.44
CA HIS A 10 5.79 2.32 -20.59
C HIS A 10 6.58 1.06 -20.93
N GLU A 11 7.72 1.26 -21.56
CA GLU A 11 8.76 0.24 -21.61
C GLU A 11 9.41 0.15 -20.24
N GLY A 12 9.29 -1.03 -19.61
CA GLY A 12 10.15 -1.51 -18.52
C GLY A 12 10.02 -0.82 -17.17
N GLY A 13 9.40 -1.46 -16.23
CA GLY A 13 9.61 -1.58 -14.77
C GLY A 13 10.15 -0.42 -13.91
N GLY A 14 10.28 0.80 -14.42
CA GLY A 14 10.74 1.96 -13.67
C GLY A 14 9.60 2.73 -13.02
N LEU A 15 9.89 3.38 -11.89
CA LEU A 15 8.95 4.30 -11.24
C LEU A 15 8.60 5.44 -12.20
N PRO A 16 7.33 5.92 -12.20
CA PRO A 16 6.95 7.12 -12.92
C PRO A 16 7.82 8.32 -12.54
N GLU A 17 8.14 9.20 -13.50
CA GLU A 17 9.05 10.35 -13.28
C GLU A 17 8.60 11.23 -12.08
N SER A 18 7.28 11.40 -11.88
CA SER A 18 6.73 12.16 -10.75
C SER A 18 7.07 11.60 -9.38
N PHE A 19 7.54 10.37 -9.28
CA PHE A 19 8.02 9.79 -8.01
C PHE A 19 9.41 10.30 -7.60
N ASN A 20 10.12 10.97 -8.52
CA ASN A 20 11.38 11.66 -8.20
C ASN A 20 11.15 13.04 -7.57
N GLU A 21 9.92 13.56 -7.65
CA GLU A 21 9.55 14.83 -7.03
C GLU A 21 9.14 14.60 -5.57
N PRO A 22 9.53 15.52 -4.64
CA PRO A 22 9.06 15.45 -3.26
C PRO A 22 7.52 15.51 -3.21
N MET A 23 6.91 14.66 -2.36
CA MET A 23 5.49 14.76 -2.06
C MET A 23 5.27 15.78 -0.93
N PRO A 24 4.50 16.86 -1.14
CA PRO A 24 4.23 17.79 -0.05
C PRO A 24 3.27 17.19 0.97
N LEU A 25 3.40 17.59 2.23
CA LEU A 25 2.43 17.29 3.27
C LEU A 25 1.27 18.29 3.18
N TYR A 26 0.03 17.79 3.05
CA TYR A 26 -1.17 18.62 2.95
C TYR A 26 -1.80 18.84 4.34
N GLU A 27 -1.32 19.86 5.05
CA GLU A 27 -1.74 20.13 6.45
C GLU A 27 -3.23 20.45 6.64
N LYS A 28 -3.94 20.86 5.59
CA LYS A 28 -5.32 21.39 5.69
C LYS A 28 -6.30 20.84 4.66
N ALA A 29 -5.83 20.06 3.70
CA ALA A 29 -6.66 19.62 2.58
C ALA A 29 -7.35 18.28 2.83
N LEU A 30 -6.84 17.51 3.77
CA LEU A 30 -7.34 16.20 4.18
C LEU A 30 -7.95 16.31 5.58
N GLY A 31 -8.76 15.34 5.97
CA GLY A 31 -9.41 15.32 7.28
C GLY A 31 -8.45 14.99 8.44
N ASP A 32 -9.01 14.92 9.65
CA ASP A 32 -8.25 14.66 10.88
C ASP A 32 -8.05 13.16 11.16
N PHE A 33 -8.27 12.31 10.16
CA PHE A 33 -8.07 10.86 10.32
C PHE A 33 -6.61 10.56 10.61
N THR A 34 -6.38 9.73 11.60
CA THR A 34 -5.08 9.15 11.91
C THR A 34 -5.22 7.67 12.23
N ARG A 35 -4.31 6.87 11.70
CA ARG A 35 -4.09 5.49 12.08
C ARG A 35 -2.72 5.38 12.74
N PRO A 36 -2.64 5.19 14.07
CA PRO A 36 -1.36 5.04 14.76
C PRO A 36 -0.53 3.89 14.17
N ILE A 37 0.77 4.12 14.00
CA ILE A 37 1.74 3.16 13.50
C ILE A 37 2.89 2.98 14.46
N SER A 38 3.64 1.87 14.33
CA SER A 38 4.81 1.54 15.18
C SER A 38 6.05 2.41 14.89
N SER A 39 5.86 3.65 14.43
CA SER A 39 6.92 4.62 14.22
C SER A 39 6.88 5.71 15.27
N SER A 40 8.04 6.03 15.86
CA SER A 40 8.20 7.20 16.75
C SER A 40 8.39 8.51 15.97
N ASN A 41 8.59 8.45 14.66
CA ASN A 41 8.81 9.61 13.82
C ASN A 41 7.47 10.25 13.41
N LYS A 42 7.21 11.46 13.92
CA LYS A 42 5.96 12.18 13.66
C LYS A 42 5.74 12.56 12.20
N GLU A 43 6.80 12.81 11.45
CA GLU A 43 6.68 13.09 10.01
C GLU A 43 6.33 11.82 9.24
N ALA A 44 6.89 10.67 9.62
CA ALA A 44 6.51 9.38 9.05
C ALA A 44 5.03 9.08 9.30
N GLN A 45 4.55 9.29 10.53
CA GLN A 45 3.12 9.18 10.87
C GLN A 45 2.26 10.11 10.00
N ALA A 46 2.63 11.37 9.86
CA ALA A 46 1.85 12.33 9.09
C ALA A 46 1.77 11.98 7.60
N TYR A 47 2.87 11.53 7.00
CA TYR A 47 2.87 11.05 5.62
C TYR A 47 2.12 9.73 5.45
N PHE A 48 2.17 8.85 6.44
CA PHE A 48 1.38 7.63 6.45
C PHE A 48 -0.12 7.94 6.47
N ASP A 49 -0.58 8.81 7.38
CA ASP A 49 -1.98 9.24 7.47
C ASP A 49 -2.46 9.90 6.18
N GLN A 50 -1.62 10.75 5.58
CA GLN A 50 -1.91 11.36 4.28
C GLN A 50 -2.11 10.30 3.19
N GLY A 51 -1.18 9.36 3.07
CA GLY A 51 -1.26 8.27 2.09
C GLY A 51 -2.50 7.40 2.32
N PHE A 52 -2.81 7.12 3.57
CA PHE A 52 -3.95 6.30 3.95
C PHE A 52 -5.29 6.95 3.56
N GLN A 53 -5.46 8.24 3.84
CA GLN A 53 -6.63 9.01 3.41
C GLN A 53 -6.74 9.06 1.88
N MET A 54 -5.61 9.19 1.17
CA MET A 54 -5.57 9.19 -0.29
C MET A 54 -5.94 7.83 -0.89
N MET A 55 -5.62 6.71 -0.23
CA MET A 55 -6.08 5.39 -0.65
C MET A 55 -7.60 5.30 -0.64
N TYR A 56 -8.25 5.72 0.44
CA TYR A 56 -9.72 5.77 0.52
C TYR A 56 -10.36 6.78 -0.46
N ALA A 57 -9.60 7.79 -0.89
CA ALA A 57 -10.02 8.73 -1.94
C ALA A 57 -9.69 8.24 -3.37
N PHE A 58 -9.19 7.03 -3.54
CA PHE A 58 -8.76 6.46 -4.84
C PHE A 58 -7.63 7.22 -5.53
N ALA A 59 -6.91 8.08 -4.82
CA ALA A 59 -5.73 8.79 -5.29
C ALA A 59 -4.46 7.94 -5.08
N THR A 60 -4.46 6.70 -5.59
CA THR A 60 -3.46 5.67 -5.29
C THR A 60 -2.03 6.11 -5.59
N ARG A 61 -1.82 6.85 -6.70
CA ARG A 61 -0.48 7.35 -7.07
C ARG A 61 0.10 8.32 -6.03
N ASP A 62 -0.70 9.24 -5.52
CA ASP A 62 -0.27 10.19 -4.51
C ASP A 62 -0.20 9.54 -3.13
N ALA A 63 -1.04 8.53 -2.87
CA ALA A 63 -0.91 7.66 -1.69
C ALA A 63 0.44 6.95 -1.68
N THR A 64 0.83 6.30 -2.79
CA THR A 64 2.13 5.63 -2.92
C THR A 64 3.29 6.61 -2.65
N ARG A 65 3.24 7.82 -3.23
CA ARG A 65 4.26 8.86 -3.00
C ARG A 65 4.33 9.25 -1.53
N SER A 66 3.18 9.40 -0.86
CA SER A 66 3.12 9.72 0.56
C SER A 66 3.71 8.61 1.43
N PHE A 67 3.40 7.34 1.17
CA PHE A 67 4.00 6.21 1.88
C PHE A 67 5.52 6.13 1.70
N ARG A 68 6.01 6.41 0.49
CA ARG A 68 7.45 6.49 0.22
C ARG A 68 8.13 7.65 0.96
N GLU A 69 7.45 8.77 1.15
CA GLU A 69 7.95 9.85 2.01
C GLU A 69 7.98 9.41 3.49
N ALA A 70 6.97 8.67 3.98
CA ALA A 70 7.01 8.09 5.33
C ALA A 70 8.23 7.18 5.52
N GLN A 71 8.50 6.28 4.56
CA GLN A 71 9.69 5.40 4.58
C GLN A 71 11.01 6.17 4.59
N LYS A 72 11.10 7.32 3.90
CA LYS A 72 12.31 8.18 3.94
C LYS A 72 12.53 8.80 5.32
N ARG A 73 11.47 9.08 6.09
CA ARG A 73 11.54 9.62 7.46
C ARG A 73 11.84 8.54 8.48
N ASP A 74 11.34 7.31 8.22
CA ASP A 74 11.56 6.15 9.05
C ASP A 74 11.76 4.90 8.18
N PRO A 75 13.01 4.58 7.82
CA PRO A 75 13.34 3.42 7.00
C PRO A 75 13.04 2.05 7.67
N GLU A 76 12.79 2.05 8.98
CA GLU A 76 12.44 0.85 9.75
C GLU A 76 10.93 0.68 9.92
N CYS A 77 10.12 1.62 9.43
CA CYS A 77 8.66 1.57 9.49
C CYS A 77 8.09 0.45 8.61
N ALA A 78 7.95 -0.76 9.13
CA ALA A 78 7.46 -1.92 8.40
C ALA A 78 6.07 -1.68 7.77
N ILE A 79 5.15 -1.08 8.53
CA ILE A 79 3.78 -0.81 8.05
C ILE A 79 3.75 0.24 6.94
N CYS A 80 4.75 1.11 6.84
CA CYS A 80 4.86 2.08 5.75
C CYS A 80 5.15 1.38 4.41
N PHE A 81 5.93 0.30 4.42
CA PHE A 81 6.16 -0.53 3.23
C PHE A 81 4.94 -1.40 2.89
N TRP A 82 4.22 -1.91 3.88
CA TRP A 82 2.95 -2.58 3.67
C TRP A 82 1.94 -1.65 2.96
N ALA A 83 1.86 -0.39 3.39
CA ALA A 83 0.96 0.58 2.79
C ALA A 83 1.36 0.93 1.34
N GLU A 84 2.65 1.01 1.04
CA GLU A 84 3.12 1.12 -0.35
C GLU A 84 2.70 -0.10 -1.17
N ALA A 85 2.87 -1.32 -0.65
CA ALA A 85 2.44 -2.53 -1.34
C ALA A 85 0.94 -2.52 -1.65
N TRP A 86 0.10 -2.11 -0.67
CA TRP A 86 -1.34 -1.93 -0.87
C TRP A 86 -1.64 -0.94 -1.99
N SER A 87 -0.93 0.18 -2.04
CA SER A 87 -1.20 1.24 -3.03
C SER A 87 -0.84 0.86 -4.48
N TRP A 88 0.06 -0.10 -4.68
CA TRP A 88 0.37 -0.68 -5.97
C TRP A 88 -0.59 -1.80 -6.39
N GLY A 89 -1.29 -2.38 -5.43
CA GLY A 89 -2.14 -3.55 -5.62
C GLY A 89 -3.46 -3.29 -6.31
N SER A 90 -4.28 -4.33 -6.31
CA SER A 90 -5.68 -4.20 -6.73
C SER A 90 -6.47 -3.39 -5.70
N TYR A 91 -7.45 -2.67 -6.16
CA TYR A 91 -8.44 -1.97 -5.34
C TYR A 91 -9.85 -2.23 -5.91
N LEU A 92 -10.90 -1.81 -5.18
CA LEU A 92 -12.29 -2.10 -5.48
C LEU A 92 -12.68 -1.93 -6.96
N ASN A 93 -12.14 -0.92 -7.64
CA ASN A 93 -12.52 -0.56 -9.01
C ASN A 93 -11.44 -0.89 -10.06
N GLY A 94 -10.35 -1.53 -9.68
CA GLY A 94 -9.26 -1.79 -10.62
C GLY A 94 -8.33 -2.92 -10.22
N PRO A 95 -8.00 -3.81 -11.17
CA PRO A 95 -7.02 -4.84 -10.94
C PRO A 95 -5.60 -4.27 -10.91
N MET A 96 -4.69 -4.96 -10.22
CA MET A 96 -3.27 -4.69 -10.31
C MET A 96 -2.75 -4.94 -11.72
N SER A 97 -1.94 -4.02 -12.23
CA SER A 97 -1.27 -4.20 -13.53
C SER A 97 0.02 -5.03 -13.39
N LYS A 98 0.49 -5.59 -14.51
CA LYS A 98 1.80 -6.27 -14.55
C LYS A 98 2.95 -5.32 -14.19
N ASP A 99 2.84 -4.04 -14.53
CA ASP A 99 3.87 -3.05 -14.26
C ASP A 99 3.93 -2.69 -12.76
N ASN A 100 2.79 -2.73 -12.08
CA ASN A 100 2.71 -2.46 -10.64
C ASN A 100 3.17 -3.66 -9.78
N ALA A 101 3.00 -4.88 -10.27
CA ALA A 101 3.22 -6.10 -9.51
C ALA A 101 4.63 -6.21 -8.90
N PRO A 102 5.73 -5.92 -9.62
CA PRO A 102 7.07 -5.96 -9.03
C PRO A 102 7.26 -4.95 -7.89
N HIS A 103 6.61 -3.78 -7.97
CA HIS A 103 6.66 -2.77 -6.91
C HIS A 103 5.91 -3.21 -5.67
N ALA A 104 4.69 -3.77 -5.84
CA ALA A 104 3.92 -4.33 -4.74
C ALA A 104 4.68 -5.46 -4.03
N TYR A 105 5.25 -6.38 -4.82
CA TYR A 105 6.02 -7.50 -4.30
C TYR A 105 7.27 -7.02 -3.53
N ALA A 106 8.08 -6.14 -4.11
CA ALA A 106 9.27 -5.61 -3.44
C ALA A 106 8.93 -4.89 -2.13
N ALA A 107 7.87 -4.09 -2.12
CA ALA A 107 7.44 -3.36 -0.93
C ALA A 107 6.98 -4.32 0.17
N ILE A 108 6.17 -5.35 -0.13
CA ILE A 108 5.72 -6.29 0.90
C ILE A 108 6.85 -7.19 1.41
N GLN A 109 7.82 -7.57 0.58
CA GLN A 109 9.00 -8.31 1.04
C GLN A 109 9.82 -7.47 2.03
N LYS A 110 9.96 -6.16 1.76
CA LYS A 110 10.64 -5.25 2.70
C LYS A 110 9.86 -5.09 4.01
N ALA A 111 8.52 -5.01 3.94
CA ALA A 111 7.69 -4.98 5.14
C ALA A 111 7.88 -6.24 5.99
N LEU A 112 7.90 -7.43 5.39
CA LEU A 112 8.13 -8.70 6.08
C LEU A 112 9.51 -8.76 6.75
N GLU A 113 10.57 -8.29 6.06
CA GLU A 113 11.93 -8.24 6.61
C GLU A 113 11.98 -7.42 7.89
N LEU A 114 11.28 -6.28 7.92
CA LEU A 114 11.28 -5.35 9.04
C LEU A 114 10.30 -5.75 10.17
N ALA A 115 9.24 -6.50 9.84
CA ALA A 115 8.10 -6.72 10.72
C ALA A 115 8.45 -7.35 12.07
N LEU A 116 9.44 -8.25 12.12
CA LEU A 116 9.79 -8.95 13.35
C LEU A 116 10.34 -8.02 14.45
N GLU A 117 11.10 -7.00 14.06
CA GLU A 117 11.80 -6.11 14.98
C GLU A 117 11.08 -4.75 15.14
N HIS A 118 10.34 -4.31 14.11
CA HIS A 118 9.85 -2.94 13.99
C HIS A 118 8.33 -2.81 13.83
N ALA A 119 7.55 -3.90 13.96
CA ALA A 119 6.09 -3.83 13.89
C ALA A 119 5.43 -4.42 15.13
N GLU A 120 4.34 -3.80 15.57
CA GLU A 120 3.47 -4.39 16.58
C GLU A 120 2.70 -5.61 16.03
N GLU A 121 2.11 -6.40 16.92
CA GLU A 121 1.51 -7.68 16.55
C GLU A 121 0.38 -7.54 15.53
N HIS A 122 -0.46 -6.51 15.65
CA HIS A 122 -1.54 -6.24 14.71
C HIS A 122 -1.02 -5.81 13.33
N GLU A 123 0.04 -5.01 13.27
CA GLU A 123 0.69 -4.61 12.02
C GLU A 123 1.36 -5.81 11.33
N ARG A 124 2.02 -6.69 12.11
CA ARG A 124 2.57 -7.94 11.57
C ARG A 124 1.49 -8.81 10.94
N ALA A 125 0.34 -8.92 11.59
CA ALA A 125 -0.77 -9.70 11.05
C ALA A 125 -1.27 -9.15 9.70
N LEU A 126 -1.35 -7.81 9.55
CA LEU A 126 -1.68 -7.15 8.27
C LEU A 126 -0.60 -7.39 7.20
N ILE A 127 0.67 -7.28 7.57
CA ILE A 127 1.81 -7.49 6.68
C ILE A 127 1.84 -8.94 6.17
N GLU A 128 1.71 -9.92 7.08
CA GLU A 128 1.68 -11.34 6.74
C GLU A 128 0.49 -11.69 5.84
N ALA A 129 -0.69 -11.13 6.11
CA ALA A 129 -1.86 -11.32 5.27
C ALA A 129 -1.66 -10.75 3.86
N MET A 130 -1.13 -9.53 3.74
CA MET A 130 -0.87 -8.90 2.45
C MET A 130 0.20 -9.65 1.64
N ALA A 131 1.17 -10.26 2.31
CA ALA A 131 2.25 -10.99 1.66
C ALA A 131 1.79 -12.21 0.86
N VAL A 132 0.64 -12.79 1.20
CA VAL A 132 0.05 -13.89 0.40
C VAL A 132 -0.53 -13.40 -0.93
N ARG A 133 -0.83 -12.10 -1.05
CA ARG A 133 -1.44 -11.51 -2.24
C ARG A 133 -0.43 -11.23 -3.35
N TYR A 134 0.82 -10.92 -3.00
CA TYR A 134 1.82 -10.46 -3.96
C TYR A 134 2.89 -11.51 -4.18
N VAL A 135 3.05 -11.90 -5.45
CA VAL A 135 3.98 -12.93 -5.91
C VAL A 135 4.98 -12.32 -6.91
N GLU A 136 6.18 -12.91 -7.00
CA GLU A 136 7.24 -12.42 -7.88
C GLU A 136 6.82 -12.51 -9.36
N ASP A 137 6.25 -13.66 -9.77
CA ASP A 137 5.78 -13.92 -11.12
C ASP A 137 4.26 -13.71 -11.22
N PHE A 138 3.83 -12.46 -11.19
CA PHE A 138 2.41 -12.12 -11.26
C PHE A 138 1.82 -12.32 -12.66
N ASP A 139 0.76 -13.13 -12.72
CA ASP A 139 -0.07 -13.32 -13.91
C ASP A 139 -1.50 -12.82 -13.65
N PRO A 140 -1.94 -11.74 -14.33
CA PRO A 140 -3.30 -11.20 -14.14
C PRO A 140 -4.43 -12.20 -14.41
N GLU A 141 -4.19 -13.20 -15.27
CA GLU A 141 -5.19 -14.24 -15.59
C GLU A 141 -5.35 -15.25 -14.44
N LYS A 142 -4.33 -15.36 -13.57
CA LYS A 142 -4.32 -16.24 -12.40
C LYS A 142 -4.56 -15.50 -11.08
N ARG A 143 -4.96 -14.25 -11.13
CA ARG A 143 -5.13 -13.39 -9.96
C ARG A 143 -5.90 -14.03 -8.81
N ARG A 144 -6.93 -14.84 -9.12
CA ARG A 144 -7.73 -15.52 -8.09
C ARG A 144 -6.91 -16.47 -7.20
N GLU A 145 -5.81 -17.00 -7.72
CA GLU A 145 -4.91 -17.86 -6.95
C GLU A 145 -4.23 -17.11 -5.77
N GLN A 146 -4.17 -15.77 -5.86
CA GLN A 146 -3.65 -14.90 -4.81
C GLN A 146 -4.79 -14.21 -4.02
N ASP A 147 -5.85 -13.78 -4.68
CA ASP A 147 -6.96 -13.07 -4.03
C ASP A 147 -7.70 -13.98 -3.02
N GLU A 148 -7.94 -15.26 -3.34
CA GLU A 148 -8.62 -16.19 -2.43
C GLU A 148 -7.83 -16.45 -1.14
N PRO A 149 -6.51 -16.80 -1.17
CA PRO A 149 -5.71 -16.91 0.05
C PRO A 149 -5.58 -15.59 0.82
N TYR A 150 -5.53 -14.45 0.14
CA TYR A 150 -5.52 -13.14 0.79
C TYR A 150 -6.82 -12.89 1.57
N ALA A 151 -7.97 -13.15 0.97
CA ALA A 151 -9.26 -13.01 1.64
C ALA A 151 -9.35 -13.88 2.91
N GLU A 152 -8.88 -15.14 2.85
CA GLU A 152 -8.83 -16.03 4.01
C GLU A 152 -7.82 -15.54 5.08
N ALA A 153 -6.70 -14.95 4.66
CA ALA A 153 -5.73 -14.37 5.59
C ALA A 153 -6.31 -13.12 6.28
N MET A 154 -6.91 -12.20 5.51
CA MET A 154 -7.55 -11.00 6.04
C MET A 154 -8.74 -11.29 6.96
N LYS A 155 -9.52 -12.36 6.65
CA LYS A 155 -10.55 -12.84 7.56
C LYS A 155 -10.01 -13.15 8.96
N LYS A 156 -8.89 -13.85 9.04
CA LYS A 156 -8.24 -14.18 10.33
C LYS A 156 -7.74 -12.93 11.05
N VAL A 157 -7.23 -11.94 10.31
CA VAL A 157 -6.83 -10.65 10.90
C VAL A 157 -8.05 -9.95 11.48
N TYR A 158 -9.15 -9.85 10.73
CA TYR A 158 -10.39 -9.21 11.20
C TYR A 158 -11.02 -9.94 12.39
N GLU A 159 -11.05 -11.27 12.39
CA GLU A 159 -11.54 -12.07 13.52
C GLU A 159 -10.71 -11.87 14.80
N ARG A 160 -9.40 -11.63 14.65
CA ARG A 160 -8.49 -11.38 15.77
C ARG A 160 -8.55 -9.94 16.28
N TYR A 161 -8.78 -8.98 15.37
CA TYR A 161 -8.83 -7.55 15.66
C TYR A 161 -10.15 -6.93 15.17
N PRO A 162 -11.30 -7.31 15.75
CA PRO A 162 -12.62 -6.92 15.23
C PRO A 162 -12.92 -5.42 15.36
N ASP A 163 -12.18 -4.72 16.20
CA ASP A 163 -12.28 -3.26 16.37
C ASP A 163 -11.42 -2.49 15.35
N ASP A 164 -10.59 -3.17 14.57
CA ASP A 164 -9.83 -2.56 13.47
C ASP A 164 -10.72 -2.45 12.22
N MET A 165 -11.33 -1.27 12.03
CA MET A 165 -12.23 -1.00 10.92
C MET A 165 -11.54 -1.11 9.56
N ASP A 166 -10.24 -0.82 9.49
CA ASP A 166 -9.46 -0.92 8.25
C ASP A 166 -9.22 -2.38 7.90
N ALA A 167 -8.94 -3.25 8.89
CA ALA A 167 -8.86 -4.69 8.66
C ALA A 167 -10.19 -5.25 8.13
N GLY A 168 -11.32 -4.78 8.66
CA GLY A 168 -12.65 -5.12 8.17
C GLY A 168 -12.89 -4.67 6.74
N THR A 169 -12.46 -3.45 6.39
CA THR A 169 -12.59 -2.89 5.04
C THR A 169 -11.74 -3.67 4.02
N LEU A 170 -10.49 -3.97 4.38
CA LEU A 170 -9.57 -4.74 3.53
C LEU A 170 -10.03 -6.20 3.34
N TYR A 171 -10.72 -6.77 4.35
CA TYR A 171 -11.32 -8.09 4.22
C TYR A 171 -12.53 -8.07 3.27
N ALA A 172 -13.28 -6.96 3.23
CA ALA A 172 -14.45 -6.81 2.37
C ALA A 172 -14.11 -6.45 0.91
N GLU A 173 -12.91 -5.96 0.64
CA GLU A 173 -12.39 -5.62 -0.70
C GLU A 173 -12.16 -6.87 -1.58
#